data_670deca98eb27e3a4fe4ffb81987f16f
#
_entry.id   670deca98eb27e3a4fe4ffb81987f16f
#
_cell.length_a   1.000
_cell.length_b   1.000
_cell.length_c   1.000
_cell.angle_alpha   90.00
_cell.angle_beta   90.00
_cell.angle_gamma   90.00
#
_symmetry.space_group_name_H-M   'P 1'
#
loop_
_entity.id
_entity.type
_entity.pdbx_description
1 polymer ?
#
loop_
_entity_poly.entity_id
_entity_poly.type
_entity_poly.pdbx_seq_one_letter_code
_entity_poly.pdbx_strand_id
1 'polypeptide(L)'
;MIFGYSTNAFVKFSLPDAVLKIADLGFNGIEIMGDRPHLYPPDYDSGAISALKEMIRESNLTVTNLNSFTLFAVGNTYLPSWIEPEKARRNIRIHHTLDSLKVASAIGCRNISVPPGGPLNTLSRKEALALFYKGMEAVIPLAETLGVRILVEPEPDLIIENTWQFKEFIAGIRSSAVGINLDIGHFFCAGEAPEEAFEELFGWVGHVHLEDIAESRVHRHLIPGHGAIDFPRILETIVRLKYDGAVSLELYPYADMPEEAGRESLEYLKPLFDSAGIALD
;
A
#
# COMPACT_ATOMS: atom_id res chain seq x y z
N MET A 1 -5.93 2.64 16.92
CA MET A 1 -5.67 2.43 15.45
C MET A 1 -4.19 2.64 15.18
N ILE A 2 -3.56 1.80 14.38
CA ILE A 2 -2.17 2.01 13.97
C ILE A 2 -2.15 3.01 12.81
N PHE A 3 -1.43 4.13 13.00
CA PHE A 3 -1.24 5.15 11.99
C PHE A 3 0.23 5.23 11.61
N GLY A 4 0.54 4.84 10.39
CA GLY A 4 1.89 4.74 9.87
C GLY A 4 2.23 5.82 8.86
N TYR A 5 3.50 5.85 8.48
CA TYR A 5 4.01 6.64 7.37
C TYR A 5 4.78 5.72 6.41
N SER A 6 4.53 5.85 5.12
CA SER A 6 5.22 5.05 4.11
C SER A 6 6.64 5.56 3.88
N THR A 7 7.59 4.63 3.87
CA THR A 7 8.99 4.96 3.57
C THR A 7 9.21 5.40 2.12
N ASN A 8 8.21 5.28 1.24
CA ASN A 8 8.33 5.78 -0.13
C ASN A 8 8.50 7.31 -0.23
N ALA A 9 8.13 8.06 0.82
CA ALA A 9 8.48 9.48 0.95
C ALA A 9 9.95 9.70 1.33
N PHE A 10 10.64 8.69 1.86
CA PHE A 10 12.00 8.76 2.39
C PHE A 10 13.06 8.17 1.45
N VAL A 11 12.82 8.12 0.14
CA VAL A 11 13.73 7.47 -0.83
C VAL A 11 15.12 8.13 -0.94
N LYS A 12 15.33 9.28 -0.33
CA LYS A 12 16.65 9.95 -0.22
C LYS A 12 17.42 9.57 1.04
N PHE A 13 16.83 8.77 1.91
CA PHE A 13 17.41 8.30 3.17
C PHE A 13 17.63 6.79 3.10
N SER A 14 18.54 6.27 3.94
CA SER A 14 18.62 4.83 4.16
C SER A 14 17.36 4.32 4.87
N LEU A 15 17.02 3.04 4.72
CA LEU A 15 15.87 2.48 5.45
C LEU A 15 16.02 2.62 6.99
N PRO A 16 17.20 2.38 7.60
CA PRO A 16 17.41 2.68 9.01
C PRO A 16 17.11 4.13 9.40
N ASP A 17 17.58 5.10 8.60
CA ASP A 17 17.30 6.51 8.88
C ASP A 17 15.81 6.83 8.74
N ALA A 18 15.15 6.26 7.75
CA ALA A 18 13.70 6.43 7.56
C ALA A 18 12.91 5.89 8.78
N VAL A 19 13.28 4.71 9.30
CA VAL A 19 12.68 4.13 10.51
C VAL A 19 12.78 5.10 11.69
N LEU A 20 13.99 5.62 11.98
CA LEU A 20 14.20 6.55 13.09
C LEU A 20 13.43 7.86 12.91
N LYS A 21 13.46 8.44 11.70
CA LYS A 21 12.74 9.69 11.39
C LYS A 21 11.22 9.55 11.55
N ILE A 22 10.64 8.44 11.11
CA ILE A 22 9.21 8.16 11.24
C ILE A 22 8.83 8.01 12.73
N ALA A 23 9.66 7.32 13.51
CA ALA A 23 9.46 7.21 14.96
C ALA A 23 9.57 8.57 15.66
N ASP A 24 10.58 9.38 15.33
CA ASP A 24 10.79 10.72 15.90
C ASP A 24 9.65 11.70 15.58
N LEU A 25 8.95 11.52 14.47
CA LEU A 25 7.75 12.27 14.12
C LEU A 25 6.54 11.91 15.00
N GLY A 26 6.57 10.75 15.68
CA GLY A 26 5.51 10.28 16.56
C GLY A 26 4.44 9.45 15.89
N PHE A 27 4.76 8.83 14.75
CA PHE A 27 3.94 7.75 14.20
C PHE A 27 4.12 6.46 15.04
N ASN A 28 3.11 5.61 15.09
CA ASN A 28 3.15 4.32 15.76
C ASN A 28 3.23 3.14 14.76
N GLY A 29 3.16 3.44 13.48
CA GLY A 29 3.29 2.49 12.38
C GLY A 29 4.26 2.93 11.30
N ILE A 30 4.74 1.96 10.53
CA ILE A 30 5.59 2.17 9.37
C ILE A 30 5.15 1.26 8.23
N GLU A 31 4.92 1.84 7.07
CA GLU A 31 4.86 1.07 5.83
C GLU A 31 6.23 1.08 5.18
N ILE A 32 6.69 -0.08 4.74
CA ILE A 32 8.03 -0.21 4.15
C ILE A 32 7.90 -0.42 2.65
N MET A 33 8.60 0.41 1.86
CA MET A 33 8.75 0.21 0.43
C MET A 33 9.54 -1.08 0.17
N GLY A 34 8.90 -2.07 -0.47
CA GLY A 34 9.45 -3.39 -0.81
C GLY A 34 10.34 -3.37 -2.05
N ASP A 35 11.00 -2.27 -2.30
CA ASP A 35 11.83 -2.01 -3.48
C ASP A 35 13.04 -1.13 -3.12
N ARG A 36 13.95 -0.90 -4.06
CA ARG A 36 15.06 0.04 -3.87
C ARG A 36 14.55 1.48 -3.83
N PRO A 37 15.12 2.34 -2.97
CA PRO A 37 16.37 2.12 -2.22
C PRO A 37 16.18 1.44 -0.85
N HIS A 38 14.98 0.97 -0.51
CA HIS A 38 14.69 0.40 0.80
C HIS A 38 14.77 -1.13 0.83
N LEU A 39 13.64 -1.82 1.10
CA LEU A 39 13.62 -3.25 1.36
C LEU A 39 13.37 -4.08 0.08
N TYR A 40 14.25 -3.95 -0.93
CA TYR A 40 14.21 -4.84 -2.09
C TYR A 40 14.66 -6.25 -1.66
N PRO A 41 13.79 -7.28 -1.70
CA PRO A 41 14.07 -8.57 -1.08
C PRO A 41 15.40 -9.23 -1.45
N PRO A 42 15.87 -9.19 -2.73
CA PRO A 42 17.15 -9.77 -3.10
C PRO A 42 18.39 -9.09 -2.51
N ASP A 43 18.28 -7.89 -1.97
CA ASP A 43 19.40 -7.15 -1.38
C ASP A 43 19.60 -7.47 0.12
N TYR A 44 18.72 -8.28 0.72
CA TYR A 44 18.72 -8.56 2.15
C TYR A 44 18.85 -10.06 2.45
N ASP A 45 19.80 -10.40 3.28
CA ASP A 45 19.90 -11.74 3.87
C ASP A 45 19.07 -11.85 5.16
N SER A 46 19.00 -13.05 5.73
CA SER A 46 18.23 -13.31 6.96
C SER A 46 18.75 -12.53 8.18
N GLY A 47 20.04 -12.23 8.22
CA GLY A 47 20.65 -11.44 9.29
C GLY A 47 20.23 -9.98 9.23
N ALA A 48 20.28 -9.40 8.02
CA ALA A 48 19.82 -8.03 7.76
C ALA A 48 18.33 -7.86 8.06
N ILE A 49 17.47 -8.82 7.66
CA ILE A 49 16.04 -8.84 7.97
C ILE A 49 15.80 -8.89 9.49
N SER A 50 16.56 -9.73 10.21
CA SER A 50 16.43 -9.82 11.68
C SER A 50 16.85 -8.53 12.38
N ALA A 51 17.92 -7.91 11.93
CA ALA A 51 18.39 -6.62 12.46
C ALA A 51 17.38 -5.49 12.20
N LEU A 52 16.78 -5.45 11.01
CA LEU A 52 15.74 -4.49 10.66
C LEU A 52 14.49 -4.67 11.56
N LYS A 53 14.04 -5.91 11.74
CA LYS A 53 12.90 -6.23 12.62
C LYS A 53 13.15 -5.72 14.04
N GLU A 54 14.34 -5.94 14.58
CA GLU A 54 14.69 -5.50 15.92
C GLU A 54 14.75 -3.98 16.03
N MET A 55 15.33 -3.31 15.05
CA MET A 55 15.35 -1.84 14.97
C MET A 55 13.94 -1.25 14.98
N ILE A 56 13.03 -1.78 14.17
CA ILE A 56 11.62 -1.33 14.12
C ILE A 56 10.97 -1.51 15.49
N ARG A 57 11.18 -2.68 16.13
CA ARG A 57 10.67 -2.97 17.48
C ARG A 57 11.21 -2.00 18.54
N GLU A 58 12.52 -1.72 18.51
CA GLU A 58 13.18 -0.78 19.43
C GLU A 58 12.70 0.66 19.21
N SER A 59 12.30 1.00 18.01
CA SER A 59 11.68 2.30 17.66
C SER A 59 10.19 2.39 18.03
N ASN A 60 9.61 1.36 18.67
CA ASN A 60 8.18 1.26 19.02
C ASN A 60 7.24 1.41 17.81
N LEU A 61 7.69 1.00 16.63
CA LEU A 61 6.87 1.00 15.41
C LEU A 61 6.28 -0.37 15.14
N THR A 62 5.09 -0.40 14.57
CA THR A 62 4.47 -1.59 13.99
C THR A 62 4.55 -1.52 12.47
N VAL A 63 5.00 -2.61 11.81
CA VAL A 63 4.96 -2.67 10.34
C VAL A 63 3.52 -2.84 9.88
N THR A 64 2.99 -1.82 9.20
CA THR A 64 1.60 -1.76 8.74
C THR A 64 1.39 -2.55 7.45
N ASN A 65 2.34 -2.41 6.52
CA ASN A 65 2.32 -3.04 5.21
C ASN A 65 3.75 -3.11 4.63
N LEU A 66 4.03 -4.09 3.79
CA LEU A 66 5.18 -4.07 2.88
C LEU A 66 4.68 -3.68 1.50
N ASN A 67 4.96 -2.45 1.08
CA ASN A 67 4.53 -1.92 -0.22
C ASN A 67 5.41 -2.50 -1.34
N SER A 68 4.92 -3.59 -1.96
CA SER A 68 5.58 -4.30 -3.06
C SER A 68 5.03 -3.86 -4.44
N PHE A 69 4.59 -2.61 -4.52
CA PHE A 69 3.94 -2.04 -5.70
C PHE A 69 4.96 -1.75 -6.81
N THR A 70 5.97 -0.94 -6.51
CA THR A 70 7.01 -0.54 -7.46
C THR A 70 8.02 -1.65 -7.74
N LEU A 71 8.83 -1.50 -8.78
CA LEU A 71 9.92 -2.42 -9.09
C LEU A 71 11.10 -1.69 -9.77
N PHE A 72 11.51 -0.55 -9.17
CA PHE A 72 12.62 0.28 -9.66
C PHE A 72 13.96 -0.46 -9.72
N ALA A 73 14.14 -1.47 -8.85
CA ALA A 73 15.35 -2.30 -8.85
C ALA A 73 15.66 -2.93 -10.22
N VAL A 74 14.63 -3.22 -11.02
CA VAL A 74 14.76 -3.91 -12.33
C VAL A 74 13.93 -3.28 -13.45
N GLY A 75 13.16 -2.23 -13.16
CA GLY A 75 12.25 -1.60 -14.12
C GLY A 75 11.80 -0.20 -13.70
N ASN A 76 10.49 -0.05 -13.50
CA ASN A 76 9.88 1.21 -13.06
C ASN A 76 8.67 0.94 -12.16
N THR A 77 7.81 1.96 -11.91
CA THR A 77 6.62 1.84 -11.05
C THR A 77 5.75 0.63 -11.42
N TYR A 78 5.45 0.44 -12.69
CA TYR A 78 4.49 -0.55 -13.16
C TYR A 78 5.13 -1.76 -13.86
N LEU A 79 6.35 -1.62 -14.39
CA LEU A 79 6.99 -2.63 -15.23
C LEU A 79 8.27 -3.19 -14.58
N PRO A 80 8.56 -4.50 -14.74
CA PRO A 80 7.71 -5.49 -15.38
C PRO A 80 6.44 -5.76 -14.58
N SER A 81 5.31 -5.95 -15.30
CA SER A 81 3.98 -6.11 -14.71
C SER A 81 3.51 -7.57 -14.70
N TRP A 82 2.36 -7.80 -14.05
CA TRP A 82 1.67 -9.09 -14.07
C TRP A 82 1.17 -9.50 -15.45
N ILE A 83 0.97 -8.53 -16.34
CA ILE A 83 0.30 -8.71 -17.64
C ILE A 83 1.24 -8.51 -18.83
N GLU A 84 2.55 -8.50 -18.60
CA GLU A 84 3.52 -8.47 -19.69
C GLU A 84 3.23 -9.58 -20.73
N PRO A 85 3.34 -9.30 -22.04
CA PRO A 85 3.16 -10.34 -23.07
C PRO A 85 4.11 -11.52 -22.90
N GLU A 86 5.36 -11.24 -22.56
CA GLU A 86 6.39 -12.26 -22.35
C GLU A 86 6.31 -12.89 -20.96
N LYS A 87 6.19 -14.21 -20.92
CA LYS A 87 6.15 -14.97 -19.65
C LYS A 87 7.39 -14.70 -18.77
N ALA A 88 8.57 -14.57 -19.36
CA ALA A 88 9.79 -14.30 -18.61
C ALA A 88 9.71 -12.99 -17.83
N ARG A 89 9.14 -11.94 -18.43
CA ARG A 89 8.94 -10.64 -17.77
C ARG A 89 7.88 -10.72 -16.67
N ARG A 90 6.74 -11.39 -16.91
CA ARG A 90 5.74 -11.63 -15.85
C ARG A 90 6.32 -12.35 -14.64
N ASN A 91 7.19 -13.33 -14.91
CA ASN A 91 7.84 -14.07 -13.83
C ASN A 91 8.71 -13.21 -12.93
N ILE A 92 9.27 -12.10 -13.40
CA ILE A 92 10.01 -11.16 -12.54
C ILE A 92 9.07 -10.58 -11.48
N ARG A 93 7.88 -10.12 -11.88
CA ARG A 93 6.86 -9.59 -10.93
C ARG A 93 6.37 -10.69 -9.97
N ILE A 94 6.12 -11.89 -10.48
CA ILE A 94 5.71 -13.04 -9.65
C ILE A 94 6.77 -13.38 -8.61
N HIS A 95 8.06 -13.47 -9.00
CA HIS A 95 9.14 -13.76 -8.07
C HIS A 95 9.33 -12.65 -7.04
N HIS A 96 9.26 -11.37 -7.46
CA HIS A 96 9.30 -10.25 -6.53
C HIS A 96 8.20 -10.36 -5.46
N THR A 97 6.97 -10.68 -5.86
CA THR A 97 5.85 -10.88 -4.92
C THR A 97 6.09 -12.08 -3.99
N LEU A 98 6.60 -13.21 -4.50
CA LEU A 98 6.93 -14.36 -3.67
C LEU A 98 8.03 -14.05 -2.64
N ASP A 99 9.03 -13.28 -3.03
CA ASP A 99 10.11 -12.89 -2.12
C ASP A 99 9.64 -11.83 -1.11
N SER A 100 8.78 -10.90 -1.54
CA SER A 100 8.14 -9.94 -0.63
C SER A 100 7.26 -10.63 0.42
N LEU A 101 6.52 -11.68 0.07
CA LEU A 101 5.75 -12.48 1.03
C LEU A 101 6.65 -13.11 2.11
N LYS A 102 7.82 -13.66 1.71
CA LYS A 102 8.80 -14.23 2.66
C LYS A 102 9.36 -13.16 3.60
N VAL A 103 9.73 -12.01 3.05
CA VAL A 103 10.26 -10.87 3.82
C VAL A 103 9.19 -10.34 4.77
N ALA A 104 7.96 -10.10 4.30
CA ALA A 104 6.85 -9.66 5.13
C ALA A 104 6.63 -10.60 6.33
N SER A 105 6.58 -11.91 6.09
CA SER A 105 6.47 -12.91 7.16
C SER A 105 7.63 -12.82 8.16
N ALA A 106 8.87 -12.65 7.68
CA ALA A 106 10.07 -12.60 8.52
C ALA A 106 10.11 -11.35 9.42
N ILE A 107 9.72 -10.18 8.91
CA ILE A 107 9.64 -8.94 9.70
C ILE A 107 8.39 -8.87 10.59
N GLY A 108 7.43 -9.80 10.43
CA GLY A 108 6.17 -9.81 11.19
C GLY A 108 5.07 -8.95 10.59
N CYS A 109 5.18 -8.58 9.33
CA CYS A 109 4.14 -7.87 8.59
C CYS A 109 3.06 -8.85 8.09
N ARG A 110 1.79 -8.46 8.20
CA ARG A 110 0.65 -9.32 7.80
C ARG A 110 0.18 -9.09 6.37
N ASN A 111 0.63 -8.05 5.73
CA ASN A 111 0.17 -7.64 4.41
C ASN A 111 1.35 -7.28 3.50
N ILE A 112 1.16 -7.54 2.20
CA ILE A 112 1.92 -6.87 1.14
C ILE A 112 0.93 -6.19 0.20
N SER A 113 1.21 -4.99 -0.31
CA SER A 113 0.44 -4.39 -1.40
C SER A 113 1.12 -4.60 -2.75
N VAL A 114 0.32 -4.77 -3.80
CA VAL A 114 0.78 -5.04 -5.17
C VAL A 114 -0.06 -4.25 -6.17
N PRO A 115 0.52 -3.84 -7.33
CA PRO A 115 -0.24 -3.17 -8.37
C PRO A 115 -1.29 -4.10 -9.00
N PRO A 116 -2.40 -3.56 -9.51
CA PRO A 116 -3.52 -4.32 -10.05
C PRO A 116 -3.29 -4.75 -11.52
N GLY A 117 -2.14 -5.27 -11.82
CA GLY A 117 -1.75 -5.64 -13.19
C GLY A 117 -0.68 -4.69 -13.73
N GLY A 118 -1.04 -3.84 -14.66
CA GLY A 118 -0.19 -2.85 -15.31
C GLY A 118 -0.95 -2.16 -16.44
N PRO A 119 -0.31 -1.24 -17.17
CA PRO A 119 -0.91 -0.60 -18.33
C PRO A 119 -1.31 -1.63 -19.38
N LEU A 120 -2.53 -1.51 -19.93
CA LEU A 120 -3.10 -2.48 -20.88
C LEU A 120 -2.29 -2.61 -22.18
N ASN A 121 -1.65 -1.51 -22.60
CA ASN A 121 -0.93 -1.44 -23.87
C ASN A 121 -1.80 -1.95 -25.05
N THR A 122 -1.47 -3.12 -25.59
CA THR A 122 -2.17 -3.75 -26.72
C THR A 122 -3.16 -4.84 -26.29
N LEU A 123 -3.22 -5.18 -25.02
CA LEU A 123 -4.10 -6.22 -24.49
C LEU A 123 -5.53 -5.69 -24.31
N SER A 124 -6.51 -6.53 -24.58
CA SER A 124 -7.85 -6.30 -24.07
C SER A 124 -7.89 -6.49 -22.55
N ARG A 125 -8.80 -5.81 -21.85
CA ARG A 125 -8.97 -5.96 -20.39
C ARG A 125 -9.19 -7.42 -19.99
N LYS A 126 -9.95 -8.20 -20.80
CA LYS A 126 -10.19 -9.63 -20.57
C LYS A 126 -8.90 -10.46 -20.62
N GLU A 127 -8.04 -10.21 -21.59
CA GLU A 127 -6.75 -10.89 -21.69
C GLU A 127 -5.84 -10.52 -20.53
N ALA A 128 -5.79 -9.23 -20.18
CA ALA A 128 -5.02 -8.73 -19.05
C ALA A 128 -5.46 -9.35 -17.72
N LEU A 129 -6.76 -9.39 -17.43
CA LEU A 129 -7.30 -10.07 -16.25
C LEU A 129 -6.96 -11.56 -16.22
N ALA A 130 -7.04 -12.25 -17.35
CA ALA A 130 -6.68 -13.67 -17.41
C ALA A 130 -5.19 -13.91 -17.10
N LEU A 131 -4.29 -13.00 -17.48
CA LEU A 131 -2.88 -13.05 -17.10
C LEU A 131 -2.68 -12.72 -15.63
N PHE A 132 -3.39 -11.74 -15.11
CA PHE A 132 -3.33 -11.34 -13.69
C PHE A 132 -3.80 -12.49 -12.78
N TYR A 133 -4.92 -13.15 -13.10
CA TYR A 133 -5.37 -14.35 -12.37
C TYR A 133 -4.31 -15.45 -12.34
N LYS A 134 -3.64 -15.73 -13.46
CA LYS A 134 -2.54 -16.72 -13.52
C LYS A 134 -1.37 -16.31 -12.61
N GLY A 135 -1.08 -15.01 -12.50
CA GLY A 135 -0.11 -14.50 -11.55
C GLY A 135 -0.53 -14.73 -10.11
N MET A 136 -1.79 -14.42 -9.78
CA MET A 136 -2.35 -14.65 -8.45
C MET A 136 -2.34 -16.14 -8.07
N GLU A 137 -2.75 -17.02 -8.97
CA GLU A 137 -2.67 -18.48 -8.76
C GLU A 137 -1.26 -18.97 -8.38
N ALA A 138 -0.22 -18.32 -8.90
CA ALA A 138 1.16 -18.68 -8.60
C ALA A 138 1.63 -18.21 -7.20
N VAL A 139 1.07 -17.14 -6.65
CA VAL A 139 1.54 -16.52 -5.40
C VAL A 139 0.64 -16.82 -4.18
N ILE A 140 -0.65 -17.03 -4.38
CA ILE A 140 -1.64 -17.30 -3.32
C ILE A 140 -1.24 -18.46 -2.40
N PRO A 141 -0.78 -19.64 -2.89
CA PRO A 141 -0.43 -20.75 -2.00
C PRO A 141 0.67 -20.41 -0.99
N LEU A 142 1.63 -19.57 -1.37
CA LEU A 142 2.67 -19.11 -0.44
C LEU A 142 2.10 -18.11 0.57
N ALA A 143 1.25 -17.19 0.12
CA ALA A 143 0.58 -16.23 1.00
C ALA A 143 -0.24 -16.94 2.10
N GLU A 144 -1.03 -17.95 1.73
CA GLU A 144 -1.79 -18.80 2.66
C GLU A 144 -0.87 -19.54 3.65
N THR A 145 0.24 -20.11 3.14
CA THR A 145 1.20 -20.84 3.97
C THR A 145 1.87 -19.94 5.01
N LEU A 146 2.19 -18.70 4.63
CA LEU A 146 2.87 -17.74 5.51
C LEU A 146 1.91 -16.93 6.38
N GLY A 147 0.60 -16.99 6.13
CA GLY A 147 -0.39 -16.15 6.79
C GLY A 147 -0.23 -14.67 6.48
N VAL A 148 0.29 -14.33 5.28
CA VAL A 148 0.47 -12.97 4.79
C VAL A 148 -0.53 -12.70 3.69
N ARG A 149 -1.27 -11.59 3.75
CA ARG A 149 -2.25 -11.22 2.73
C ARG A 149 -1.59 -10.48 1.57
N ILE A 150 -2.09 -10.72 0.37
CA ILE A 150 -1.77 -9.94 -0.84
C ILE A 150 -2.89 -8.94 -1.04
N LEU A 151 -2.58 -7.67 -0.88
CA LEU A 151 -3.53 -6.59 -1.06
C LEU A 151 -3.33 -5.97 -2.45
N VAL A 152 -4.31 -6.16 -3.31
CA VAL A 152 -4.33 -5.48 -4.62
C VAL A 152 -4.74 -4.03 -4.39
N GLU A 153 -3.99 -3.10 -4.93
CA GLU A 153 -4.23 -1.67 -4.78
C GLU A 153 -4.76 -1.11 -6.10
N PRO A 154 -6.07 -0.80 -6.19
CA PRO A 154 -6.64 -0.15 -7.37
C PRO A 154 -5.90 1.14 -7.68
N GLU A 155 -5.57 1.34 -8.94
CA GLU A 155 -4.70 2.43 -9.40
C GLU A 155 -5.27 3.06 -10.66
N PRO A 156 -5.37 4.41 -10.73
CA PRO A 156 -5.79 5.10 -11.96
C PRO A 156 -4.99 4.64 -13.19
N ASP A 157 -5.69 4.51 -14.32
CA ASP A 157 -5.14 4.09 -15.62
C ASP A 157 -4.63 2.62 -15.69
N LEU A 158 -4.82 1.81 -14.64
CA LEU A 158 -4.52 0.38 -14.67
C LEU A 158 -5.79 -0.48 -14.89
N ILE A 159 -5.68 -1.82 -14.77
CA ILE A 159 -6.84 -2.70 -15.07
C ILE A 159 -7.89 -2.76 -13.98
N ILE A 160 -7.57 -2.31 -12.77
CA ILE A 160 -8.50 -2.16 -11.65
C ILE A 160 -8.28 -0.75 -11.07
N GLU A 161 -9.25 0.13 -11.25
CA GLU A 161 -9.19 1.53 -10.87
C GLU A 161 -10.25 1.92 -9.84
N ASN A 162 -11.34 1.13 -9.75
CA ASN A 162 -12.54 1.52 -9.01
C ASN A 162 -13.21 0.32 -8.34
N THR A 163 -14.20 0.61 -7.50
CA THR A 163 -14.98 -0.35 -6.72
C THR A 163 -15.55 -1.48 -7.57
N TRP A 164 -16.19 -1.15 -8.70
CA TRP A 164 -16.80 -2.18 -9.56
C TRP A 164 -15.75 -3.13 -10.14
N GLN A 165 -14.64 -2.61 -10.65
CA GLN A 165 -13.59 -3.42 -11.24
C GLN A 165 -12.89 -4.30 -10.19
N PHE A 166 -12.71 -3.79 -8.97
CA PHE A 166 -12.18 -4.61 -7.87
C PHE A 166 -13.14 -5.75 -7.52
N LYS A 167 -14.45 -5.48 -7.42
CA LYS A 167 -15.46 -6.51 -7.14
C LYS A 167 -15.53 -7.57 -8.23
N GLU A 168 -15.40 -7.19 -9.50
CA GLU A 168 -15.29 -8.14 -10.61
C GLU A 168 -14.06 -9.04 -10.46
N PHE A 169 -12.90 -8.44 -10.13
CA PHE A 169 -11.67 -9.18 -9.91
C PHE A 169 -11.78 -10.14 -8.72
N ILE A 170 -12.18 -9.65 -7.56
CA ILE A 170 -12.17 -10.47 -6.33
C ILE A 170 -13.20 -11.61 -6.38
N ALA A 171 -14.27 -11.48 -7.16
CA ALA A 171 -15.22 -12.55 -7.40
C ALA A 171 -14.60 -13.79 -8.09
N GLY A 172 -13.51 -13.60 -8.83
CA GLY A 172 -12.73 -14.68 -9.44
C GLY A 172 -11.69 -15.33 -8.51
N ILE A 173 -11.45 -14.76 -7.34
CA ILE A 173 -10.45 -15.24 -6.36
C ILE A 173 -11.15 -16.11 -5.29
N ARG A 174 -10.56 -17.29 -5.03
CA ARG A 174 -11.10 -18.24 -4.03
C ARG A 174 -10.21 -18.35 -2.79
N SER A 175 -9.61 -17.23 -2.37
CA SER A 175 -8.71 -17.21 -1.22
C SER A 175 -8.94 -15.97 -0.37
N SER A 176 -9.01 -16.14 0.93
CA SER A 176 -9.05 -15.03 1.89
C SER A 176 -7.69 -14.35 2.07
N ALA A 177 -6.63 -14.94 1.53
CA ALA A 177 -5.30 -14.31 1.51
C ALA A 177 -5.20 -13.14 0.52
N VAL A 178 -6.21 -12.90 -0.33
CA VAL A 178 -6.26 -11.75 -1.23
C VAL A 178 -7.27 -10.73 -0.70
N GLY A 179 -6.89 -9.48 -0.70
CA GLY A 179 -7.72 -8.35 -0.28
C GLY A 179 -7.38 -7.09 -1.05
N ILE A 180 -7.71 -5.95 -0.47
CA ILE A 180 -7.46 -4.63 -1.04
C ILE A 180 -6.57 -3.80 -0.10
N ASN A 181 -5.57 -3.15 -0.67
CA ASN A 181 -5.02 -1.92 -0.13
C ASN A 181 -5.89 -0.78 -0.67
N LEU A 182 -6.64 -0.14 0.20
CA LEU A 182 -7.59 0.89 -0.19
C LEU A 182 -6.89 2.25 -0.11
N ASP A 183 -6.46 2.75 -1.25
CA ASP A 183 -5.92 4.10 -1.40
C ASP A 183 -7.06 5.09 -1.65
N ILE A 184 -7.29 5.98 -0.69
CA ILE A 184 -8.44 6.90 -0.74
C ILE A 184 -8.32 7.90 -1.90
N GLY A 185 -7.10 8.32 -2.22
CA GLY A 185 -6.84 9.25 -3.32
C GLY A 185 -7.09 8.61 -4.68
N HIS A 186 -6.77 7.33 -4.84
CA HIS A 186 -7.01 6.61 -6.09
C HIS A 186 -8.51 6.50 -6.40
N PHE A 187 -9.34 6.17 -5.42
CA PHE A 187 -10.80 6.17 -5.58
C PHE A 187 -11.34 7.57 -5.87
N PHE A 188 -10.82 8.60 -5.20
CA PHE A 188 -11.17 9.98 -5.50
C PHE A 188 -10.79 10.37 -6.94
N CYS A 189 -9.60 9.99 -7.43
CA CYS A 189 -9.17 10.19 -8.81
C CYS A 189 -10.08 9.46 -9.81
N ALA A 190 -10.52 8.24 -9.49
CA ALA A 190 -11.46 7.45 -10.31
C ALA A 190 -12.88 8.03 -10.34
N GLY A 191 -13.17 9.09 -9.59
CA GLY A 191 -14.47 9.75 -9.57
C GLY A 191 -15.44 9.23 -8.53
N GLU A 192 -14.99 8.32 -7.65
CA GLU A 192 -15.80 7.76 -6.55
C GLU A 192 -15.62 8.59 -5.28
N ALA A 193 -16.54 8.45 -4.33
CA ALA A 193 -16.41 8.94 -2.98
C ALA A 193 -15.62 7.89 -2.16
N PRO A 194 -14.45 8.22 -1.60
CA PRO A 194 -13.61 7.23 -0.92
C PRO A 194 -14.30 6.56 0.27
N GLU A 195 -15.15 7.28 1.01
CA GLU A 195 -15.92 6.73 2.12
C GLU A 195 -16.95 5.69 1.68
N GLU A 196 -17.57 5.87 0.50
CA GLU A 196 -18.51 4.91 -0.07
C GLU A 196 -17.77 3.67 -0.58
N ALA A 197 -16.63 3.87 -1.25
CA ALA A 197 -15.76 2.78 -1.68
C ALA A 197 -15.26 1.95 -0.48
N PHE A 198 -14.85 2.62 0.60
CA PHE A 198 -14.44 1.95 1.83
C PHE A 198 -15.56 1.08 2.42
N GLU A 199 -16.78 1.63 2.51
CA GLU A 199 -17.93 0.88 3.01
C GLU A 199 -18.25 -0.35 2.15
N GLU A 200 -18.28 -0.17 0.83
CA GLU A 200 -18.63 -1.21 -0.12
C GLU A 200 -17.60 -2.35 -0.18
N LEU A 201 -16.32 -2.01 0.02
CA LEU A 201 -15.19 -2.95 -0.03
C LEU A 201 -14.70 -3.42 1.33
N PHE A 202 -15.31 -2.99 2.43
CA PHE A 202 -14.85 -3.20 3.81
C PHE A 202 -14.42 -4.63 4.12
N GLY A 203 -15.17 -5.63 3.65
CA GLY A 203 -14.88 -7.05 3.91
C GLY A 203 -13.55 -7.53 3.33
N TRP A 204 -12.92 -6.80 2.42
CA TRP A 204 -11.64 -7.13 1.79
C TRP A 204 -10.49 -6.20 2.22
N VAL A 205 -10.79 -5.06 2.88
CA VAL A 205 -9.76 -4.09 3.27
C VAL A 205 -8.78 -4.75 4.24
N GLY A 206 -7.50 -4.64 3.93
CA GLY A 206 -6.42 -5.11 4.78
C GLY A 206 -5.49 -4.00 5.22
N HIS A 207 -5.44 -2.91 4.45
CA HIS A 207 -4.66 -1.72 4.70
C HIS A 207 -5.29 -0.53 3.98
N VAL A 208 -5.00 0.68 4.42
CA VAL A 208 -5.49 1.92 3.82
C VAL A 208 -4.32 2.87 3.60
N HIS A 209 -4.22 3.43 2.40
CA HIS A 209 -3.40 4.60 2.15
C HIS A 209 -4.21 5.86 2.34
N LEU A 210 -3.56 6.86 2.92
CA LEU A 210 -4.15 8.14 3.25
C LEU A 210 -3.21 9.25 2.75
N GLU A 211 -3.74 10.11 1.90
CA GLU A 211 -3.16 11.30 1.33
C GLU A 211 -4.29 12.22 0.90
N ASP A 212 -4.00 13.38 0.37
CA ASP A 212 -5.00 14.26 -0.23
C ASP A 212 -4.79 14.38 -1.74
N ILE A 213 -5.84 14.75 -2.45
CA ILE A 213 -5.85 14.94 -3.89
C ILE A 213 -6.54 16.27 -4.21
N ALA A 214 -5.99 17.02 -5.16
CA ALA A 214 -6.60 18.26 -5.60
C ALA A 214 -8.00 18.05 -6.20
N GLU A 215 -8.87 19.06 -6.17
CA GLU A 215 -10.22 19.05 -6.75
C GLU A 215 -10.23 18.65 -8.24
N SER A 216 -9.12 18.88 -8.94
CA SER A 216 -8.95 18.47 -10.34
C SER A 216 -8.90 16.94 -10.55
N ARG A 217 -8.77 16.16 -9.46
CA ARG A 217 -8.66 14.69 -9.47
C ARG A 217 -7.46 14.16 -10.29
N VAL A 218 -6.46 14.99 -10.51
CA VAL A 218 -5.20 14.54 -11.10
C VAL A 218 -4.45 13.73 -10.05
N HIS A 219 -4.05 12.51 -10.41
CA HIS A 219 -3.33 11.61 -9.53
C HIS A 219 -1.97 12.20 -9.12
N ARG A 220 -1.97 12.89 -8.01
CA ARG A 220 -0.80 13.44 -7.34
C ARG A 220 -1.11 13.58 -5.86
N HIS A 221 -0.43 12.85 -5.03
CA HIS A 221 -0.59 12.87 -3.59
C HIS A 221 -0.20 14.23 -3.01
N LEU A 222 -1.08 14.78 -2.19
CA LEU A 222 -0.89 16.02 -1.44
C LEU A 222 -0.89 15.72 0.05
N ILE A 223 -0.29 16.61 0.82
CA ILE A 223 -0.41 16.61 2.28
C ILE A 223 -1.89 16.73 2.65
N PRO A 224 -2.43 15.92 3.57
CA PRO A 224 -3.80 16.03 4.07
C PRO A 224 -4.17 17.48 4.47
N GLY A 225 -5.29 17.96 3.95
CA GLY A 225 -5.75 19.33 4.09
C GLY A 225 -5.35 20.27 2.95
N HIS A 226 -4.53 19.81 1.98
CA HIS A 226 -4.14 20.60 0.80
C HIS A 226 -4.95 20.27 -0.46
N GLY A 227 -5.89 19.36 -0.37
CA GLY A 227 -6.72 18.92 -1.48
C GLY A 227 -8.21 19.07 -1.22
N ALA A 228 -8.99 18.11 -1.70
CA ALA A 228 -10.44 18.15 -1.68
C ALA A 228 -11.08 16.88 -1.09
N ILE A 229 -10.30 15.99 -0.50
CA ILE A 229 -10.82 14.78 0.14
C ILE A 229 -11.49 15.14 1.48
N ASP A 230 -12.68 14.61 1.71
CA ASP A 230 -13.44 14.83 2.95
C ASP A 230 -13.00 13.83 4.04
N PHE A 231 -11.88 14.13 4.71
CA PHE A 231 -11.34 13.30 5.80
C PHE A 231 -12.34 13.03 6.93
N PRO A 232 -13.13 14.02 7.41
CA PRO A 232 -14.17 13.76 8.40
C PRO A 232 -15.10 12.60 8.04
N ARG A 233 -15.58 12.53 6.80
CA ARG A 233 -16.45 11.45 6.34
C ARG A 233 -15.76 10.08 6.29
N ILE A 234 -14.49 10.06 5.87
CA ILE A 234 -13.68 8.84 5.85
C ILE A 234 -13.48 8.33 7.29
N LEU A 235 -13.10 9.20 8.21
CA LEU A 235 -12.88 8.84 9.61
C LEU A 235 -14.17 8.39 10.29
N GLU A 236 -15.31 9.06 10.01
CA GLU A 236 -16.62 8.61 10.48
C GLU A 236 -16.96 7.20 9.98
N THR A 237 -16.64 6.90 8.72
CA THR A 237 -16.86 5.58 8.13
C THR A 237 -15.95 4.53 8.76
N ILE A 238 -14.66 4.83 8.99
CA ILE A 238 -13.72 3.98 9.71
C ILE A 238 -14.27 3.59 11.09
N VAL A 239 -14.76 4.58 11.86
CA VAL A 239 -15.33 4.35 13.21
C VAL A 239 -16.63 3.52 13.13
N ARG A 240 -17.53 3.90 12.24
CA ARG A 240 -18.83 3.24 12.06
C ARG A 240 -18.68 1.76 11.68
N LEU A 241 -17.73 1.46 10.84
CA LEU A 241 -17.43 0.09 10.41
C LEU A 241 -16.53 -0.66 11.39
N LYS A 242 -16.03 0.00 12.43
CA LYS A 242 -15.10 -0.56 13.42
C LYS A 242 -13.86 -1.16 12.76
N TYR A 243 -13.30 -0.42 11.82
CA TYR A 243 -12.03 -0.83 11.21
C TYR A 243 -10.91 -0.77 12.24
N ASP A 244 -10.27 -1.89 12.48
CA ASP A 244 -9.18 -2.07 13.44
C ASP A 244 -7.80 -2.29 12.77
N GLY A 245 -7.76 -2.18 11.46
CA GLY A 245 -6.54 -2.30 10.68
C GLY A 245 -5.64 -1.05 10.76
N ALA A 246 -4.57 -1.09 9.99
CA ALA A 246 -3.62 0.03 9.91
C ALA A 246 -3.96 0.97 8.75
N VAL A 247 -3.60 2.25 8.95
CA VAL A 247 -3.67 3.30 7.94
C VAL A 247 -2.26 3.88 7.78
N SER A 248 -1.78 4.07 6.58
CA SER A 248 -0.47 4.69 6.32
C SER A 248 -0.60 5.94 5.48
N LEU A 249 0.04 7.01 5.93
CA LEU A 249 0.25 8.21 5.14
C LEU A 249 1.17 7.87 3.95
N GLU A 250 0.77 8.23 2.72
CA GLU A 250 1.56 7.96 1.52
C GLU A 250 1.86 9.24 0.73
N LEU A 251 3.08 9.77 0.89
CA LEU A 251 3.48 11.08 0.35
C LEU A 251 4.76 11.01 -0.49
N TYR A 252 4.85 10.07 -1.45
CA TYR A 252 6.01 9.91 -2.32
C TYR A 252 6.44 11.19 -3.08
N PRO A 253 5.57 12.20 -3.38
CA PRO A 253 6.02 13.42 -4.03
C PRO A 253 6.87 14.34 -3.14
N TYR A 254 6.92 14.07 -1.82
CA TYR A 254 7.59 14.93 -0.84
C TYR A 254 8.95 14.40 -0.40
N ALA A 255 9.65 13.66 -1.27
CA ALA A 255 10.96 13.08 -0.97
C ALA A 255 12.07 14.11 -0.65
N ASP A 256 11.86 15.39 -0.96
CA ASP A 256 12.76 16.47 -0.57
C ASP A 256 12.52 16.98 0.86
N MET A 257 11.32 16.77 1.41
CA MET A 257 10.90 17.29 2.71
C MET A 257 9.94 16.33 3.45
N PRO A 258 10.28 15.03 3.59
CA PRO A 258 9.34 14.04 4.10
C PRO A 258 8.97 14.27 5.57
N GLU A 259 9.91 14.78 6.39
CA GLU A 259 9.66 15.07 7.81
C GLU A 259 8.69 16.26 8.00
N GLU A 260 8.82 17.30 7.17
CA GLU A 260 7.91 18.44 7.18
C GLU A 260 6.52 18.02 6.73
N ALA A 261 6.43 17.27 5.62
CA ALA A 261 5.17 16.74 5.11
C ALA A 261 4.48 15.83 6.13
N GLY A 262 5.21 14.96 6.82
CA GLY A 262 4.68 14.11 7.87
C GLY A 262 4.19 14.90 9.08
N ARG A 263 4.93 15.92 9.50
CA ARG A 263 4.54 16.79 10.63
C ARG A 263 3.28 17.57 10.33
N GLU A 264 3.20 18.20 9.17
CA GLU A 264 2.03 18.95 8.73
C GLU A 264 0.80 18.04 8.61
N SER A 265 0.96 16.84 8.10
CA SER A 265 -0.11 15.83 8.05
C SER A 265 -0.63 15.47 9.44
N LEU A 266 0.28 15.26 10.41
CA LEU A 266 -0.09 14.98 11.79
C LEU A 266 -0.81 16.17 12.45
N GLU A 267 -0.35 17.40 12.21
CA GLU A 267 -0.98 18.62 12.72
C GLU A 267 -2.43 18.77 12.22
N TYR A 268 -2.67 18.43 10.97
CA TYR A 268 -4.01 18.45 10.38
C TYR A 268 -4.90 17.29 10.84
N LEU A 269 -4.36 16.06 10.86
CA LEU A 269 -5.16 14.86 11.10
C LEU A 269 -5.46 14.58 12.58
N LYS A 270 -4.52 14.88 13.50
CA LYS A 270 -4.73 14.60 14.94
C LYS A 270 -6.03 15.17 15.51
N PRO A 271 -6.36 16.44 15.28
CA PRO A 271 -7.66 16.98 15.74
C PRO A 271 -8.86 16.26 15.15
N LEU A 272 -8.76 15.76 13.93
CA LEU A 272 -9.83 15.01 13.28
C LEU A 272 -9.96 13.59 13.87
N PHE A 273 -8.84 12.91 14.15
CA PHE A 273 -8.85 11.64 14.88
C PHE A 273 -9.46 11.77 16.26
N ASP A 274 -9.06 12.79 17.04
CA ASP A 274 -9.60 13.08 18.36
C ASP A 274 -11.11 13.32 18.30
N SER A 275 -11.57 14.12 17.33
CA SER A 275 -12.99 14.43 17.14
C SER A 275 -13.81 13.20 16.73
N ALA A 276 -13.22 12.26 16.01
CA ALA A 276 -13.84 11.00 15.64
C ALA A 276 -13.74 9.93 16.74
N GLY A 277 -13.06 10.21 17.85
CA GLY A 277 -12.83 9.25 18.94
C GLY A 277 -11.85 8.13 18.59
N ILE A 278 -10.95 8.37 17.63
CA ILE A 278 -9.91 7.42 17.21
C ILE A 278 -8.67 7.65 18.08
N ALA A 279 -8.34 6.67 18.94
CA ALA A 279 -7.07 6.67 19.64
C ALA A 279 -5.95 6.18 18.69
N LEU A 280 -4.83 6.89 18.67
CA LEU A 280 -3.58 6.44 18.07
C LEU A 280 -2.78 5.76 19.18
N ASP A 281 -2.70 4.42 19.13
CA ASP A 281 -2.04 3.60 20.16
C ASP A 281 -0.51 3.67 20.07
#